data_d6065d5aa9526e9c460a5e67c60766fb
#
_entry.id   d6065d5aa9526e9c460a5e67c60766fb
#
_cell.length_a   1.000
_cell.length_b   1.000
_cell.length_c   1.000
_cell.angle_alpha   90.00
_cell.angle_beta   90.00
_cell.angle_gamma   90.00
#
_symmetry.space_group_name_H-M   'P 1'
#
loop_
_entity.id
_entity.type
_entity.pdbx_description
1 polymer ?
#
loop_
_entity_poly.entity_id
_entity_poly.type
_entity_poly.pdbx_seq_one_letter_code
_entity_poly.pdbx_strand_id
1 'polypeptide(L)'
;MAHLLVKHKVKDYAAWKKVFDGFIETRKAGGEKNYQILYPDNEPNNLLTFFEWDNLDNARKFANSSELKNAMSNAGVIDHPEIYFLEEHAVGTV
;
A
#
# COMPACT_ATOMS: atom_id res chain seq x y z
N MET A 1 -15.72 6.12 0.04
CA MET A 1 -14.56 5.75 -0.81
C MET A 1 -13.93 4.48 -0.31
N ALA A 2 -13.43 3.69 -1.23
CA ALA A 2 -12.74 2.46 -0.89
C ALA A 2 -11.29 2.76 -0.51
N HIS A 3 -10.79 2.05 0.49
CA HIS A 3 -9.42 2.21 0.95
C HIS A 3 -8.75 0.84 1.06
N LEU A 4 -7.45 0.85 0.87
CA LEU A 4 -6.60 -0.32 1.05
C LEU A 4 -5.50 0.04 2.03
N LEU A 5 -5.38 -0.72 3.10
CA LEU A 5 -4.28 -0.55 4.06
C LEU A 5 -3.38 -1.76 3.98
N VAL A 6 -2.10 -1.52 3.73
CA VAL A 6 -1.09 -2.57 3.72
C VAL A 6 -0.08 -2.26 4.81
N LYS A 7 0.06 -3.18 5.76
CA LYS A 7 1.02 -3.07 6.84
C LYS A 7 2.10 -4.12 6.62
N HIS A 8 3.35 -3.68 6.50
CA HIS A 8 4.47 -4.60 6.29
C HIS A 8 5.78 -3.98 6.73
N LYS A 9 6.74 -4.84 7.00
CA LYS A 9 8.09 -4.42 7.38
C LYS A 9 9.01 -4.54 6.16
N VAL A 10 9.88 -3.56 5.98
CA VAL A 10 10.83 -3.53 4.88
C VAL A 10 12.25 -3.53 5.42
N LYS A 11 13.18 -4.00 4.61
CA LYS A 11 14.58 -4.06 4.95
C LYS A 11 15.22 -2.66 4.99
N ASP A 12 14.85 -1.81 4.01
CA ASP A 12 15.36 -0.45 3.88
C ASP A 12 14.31 0.41 3.20
N TYR A 13 13.89 1.48 3.87
CA TYR A 13 12.83 2.34 3.34
C TYR A 13 13.21 2.98 2.01
N ALA A 14 14.43 3.49 1.86
CA ALA A 14 14.84 4.19 0.65
C ALA A 14 14.78 3.26 -0.58
N ALA A 15 15.25 2.03 -0.43
CA ALA A 15 15.18 1.04 -1.50
C ALA A 15 13.72 0.66 -1.82
N TRP A 16 12.91 0.48 -0.78
CA TRP A 16 11.48 0.18 -0.95
C TRP A 16 10.76 1.32 -1.68
N LYS A 17 11.03 2.56 -1.29
CA LYS A 17 10.38 3.73 -1.88
C LYS A 17 10.67 3.85 -3.38
N LYS A 18 11.88 3.51 -3.81
CA LYS A 18 12.23 3.50 -5.24
C LYS A 18 11.34 2.54 -6.03
N VAL A 19 11.15 1.33 -5.51
CA VAL A 19 10.29 0.33 -6.17
C VAL A 19 8.84 0.79 -6.12
N PHE A 20 8.42 1.32 -4.98
CA PHE A 20 7.05 1.85 -4.81
C PHE A 20 6.76 2.94 -5.85
N ASP A 21 7.66 3.90 -6.01
CA ASP A 21 7.50 4.99 -6.97
C ASP A 21 7.52 4.48 -8.42
N GLY A 22 8.38 3.51 -8.70
CA GLY A 22 8.45 2.91 -10.04
C GLY A 22 7.19 2.13 -10.42
N PHE A 23 6.37 1.77 -9.43
CA PHE A 23 5.15 1.00 -9.63
C PHE A 23 3.90 1.89 -9.77
N ILE A 24 4.07 3.21 -9.82
CA ILE A 24 2.96 4.17 -9.77
C ILE A 24 1.99 4.01 -10.95
N GLU A 25 2.51 3.76 -12.15
CA GLU A 25 1.64 3.63 -13.33
C GLU A 25 0.76 2.38 -13.22
N THR A 26 1.30 1.28 -12.70
CA THR A 26 0.54 0.06 -12.48
C THR A 26 -0.57 0.28 -11.44
N ARG A 27 -0.25 0.96 -10.34
CA ARG A 27 -1.23 1.27 -9.30
C ARG A 27 -2.33 2.19 -9.83
N LYS A 28 -1.95 3.22 -10.57
CA LYS A 28 -2.88 4.18 -11.17
C LYS A 28 -3.82 3.49 -12.16
N ALA A 29 -3.26 2.65 -13.03
CA ALA A 29 -4.05 1.89 -14.00
C ALA A 29 -5.02 0.92 -13.29
N GLY A 30 -4.65 0.41 -12.14
CA GLY A 30 -5.51 -0.50 -11.35
C GLY A 30 -6.64 0.20 -10.62
N GLY A 31 -6.56 1.51 -10.41
CA GLY A 31 -7.62 2.26 -9.75
C GLY A 31 -7.21 3.07 -8.53
N GLU A 32 -5.93 3.12 -8.19
CA GLU A 32 -5.45 3.93 -7.07
C GLU A 32 -5.63 5.43 -7.36
N LYS A 33 -6.13 6.15 -6.35
CA LYS A 33 -6.36 7.60 -6.44
C LYS A 33 -5.30 8.40 -5.70
N ASN A 34 -4.91 7.95 -4.52
CA ASN A 34 -3.86 8.59 -3.73
C ASN A 34 -3.33 7.63 -2.68
N TYR A 35 -2.28 8.04 -1.99
CA TYR A 35 -1.69 7.22 -0.94
C TYR A 35 -1.10 8.09 0.17
N GLN A 36 -0.93 7.47 1.34
CA GLN A 36 -0.11 7.97 2.42
C GLN A 36 0.79 6.84 2.89
N ILE A 37 2.03 7.16 3.19
CA ILE A 37 2.97 6.21 3.78
C ILE A 37 3.25 6.66 5.20
N LEU A 38 2.88 5.84 6.16
CA LEU A 38 2.99 6.15 7.58
C LEU A 38 3.86 5.10 8.26
N TYR A 39 4.41 5.44 9.40
CA TYR A 39 5.13 4.48 10.22
C TYR A 39 4.97 4.84 11.69
N PRO A 40 4.99 3.85 12.60
CA PRO A 40 4.95 4.12 14.03
C PRO A 40 6.19 4.90 14.47
N ASP A 41 6.02 5.74 15.47
CA ASP A 41 7.15 6.50 16.03
C ASP A 41 8.29 5.55 16.38
N ASN A 42 9.51 5.87 15.95
CA ASN A 42 10.74 5.09 16.15
C ASN A 42 10.83 3.76 15.41
N GLU A 43 9.92 3.49 14.43
CA GLU A 43 9.95 2.25 13.66
C GLU A 43 9.87 2.55 12.16
N PRO A 44 10.90 3.20 11.57
CA PRO A 44 10.82 3.75 10.20
C PRO A 44 10.71 2.69 9.10
N ASN A 45 10.99 1.43 9.40
CA ASN A 45 10.88 0.36 8.41
C ASN A 45 9.61 -0.49 8.59
N ASN A 46 8.74 -0.11 9.53
CA ASN A 46 7.46 -0.79 9.74
C ASN A 46 6.38 0.09 9.11
N LEU A 47 6.07 -0.17 7.84
CA LEU A 47 5.27 0.74 7.03
C LEU A 47 3.79 0.43 7.07
N LEU A 48 2.99 1.50 7.12
CA LEU A 48 1.55 1.43 6.90
C LEU A 48 1.26 2.27 5.66
N THR A 49 0.96 1.60 4.55
CA THR A 49 0.61 2.28 3.30
C THR A 49 -0.91 2.33 3.19
N PHE A 50 -1.45 3.53 3.21
CA PHE A 50 -2.88 3.77 3.19
C PHE A 50 -3.25 4.38 1.85
N PHE A 51 -4.05 3.63 1.08
CA PHE A 51 -4.42 4.01 -0.29
C PHE A 51 -5.90 4.33 -0.39
N GLU A 52 -6.24 5.26 -1.25
CA GLU A 52 -7.61 5.42 -1.71
C GLU A 52 -7.73 4.79 -3.09
N TRP A 53 -8.77 3.98 -3.28
CA TRP A 53 -9.03 3.28 -4.56
C TRP A 53 -10.41 3.65 -5.08
N ASP A 54 -10.61 3.45 -6.38
CA ASP A 54 -11.89 3.73 -7.02
C ASP A 54 -13.01 2.80 -6.51
N ASN A 55 -12.69 1.52 -6.26
CA ASN A 55 -13.64 0.57 -5.65
C ASN A 55 -12.88 -0.60 -5.02
N LEU A 56 -13.56 -1.37 -4.17
CA LEU A 56 -12.93 -2.50 -3.47
C LEU A 56 -12.58 -3.66 -4.40
N ASP A 57 -13.36 -3.88 -5.46
CA ASP A 57 -13.05 -4.98 -6.38
C ASP A 57 -11.71 -4.77 -7.07
N ASN A 58 -11.42 -3.54 -7.49
CA ASN A 58 -10.14 -3.21 -8.10
C ASN A 58 -9.00 -3.26 -7.06
N ALA A 59 -9.26 -2.84 -5.82
CA ALA A 59 -8.29 -2.96 -4.74
C ALA A 59 -7.94 -4.44 -4.48
N ARG A 60 -8.94 -5.32 -4.47
CA ARG A 60 -8.72 -6.76 -4.30
C ARG A 60 -7.92 -7.37 -5.44
N LYS A 61 -8.21 -6.98 -6.67
CA LYS A 61 -7.45 -7.44 -7.84
C LYS A 61 -5.98 -7.06 -7.71
N PHE A 62 -5.72 -5.82 -7.33
CA PHE A 62 -4.36 -5.34 -7.12
C PHE A 62 -3.67 -6.12 -6.01
N ALA A 63 -4.31 -6.27 -4.86
CA ALA A 63 -3.73 -6.95 -3.70
C ALA A 63 -3.41 -8.42 -3.98
N ASN A 64 -4.14 -9.05 -4.90
CA ASN A 64 -3.95 -10.46 -5.26
C ASN A 64 -3.11 -10.65 -6.52
N SER A 65 -2.60 -9.56 -7.11
CA SER A 65 -1.86 -9.64 -8.37
C SER A 65 -0.46 -10.22 -8.17
N SER A 66 0.02 -10.92 -9.20
CA SER A 66 1.41 -11.40 -9.21
C SER A 66 2.40 -10.25 -9.34
N GLU A 67 2.00 -9.16 -10.01
CA GLU A 67 2.81 -7.95 -10.14
C GLU A 67 3.14 -7.37 -8.77
N LEU A 68 2.14 -7.31 -7.87
CA LEU A 68 2.37 -6.80 -6.52
C LEU A 68 3.29 -7.71 -5.72
N LYS A 69 3.09 -9.02 -5.81
CA LYS A 69 3.95 -9.99 -5.11
C LYS A 69 5.40 -9.85 -5.56
N ASN A 70 5.63 -9.73 -6.86
CA ASN A 70 6.96 -9.54 -7.41
C ASN A 70 7.57 -8.21 -6.97
N ALA A 71 6.77 -7.13 -6.99
CA ALA A 71 7.22 -5.81 -6.56
C ALA A 71 7.61 -5.81 -5.09
N MET A 72 6.82 -6.45 -4.22
CA MET A 72 7.14 -6.54 -2.79
C MET A 72 8.43 -7.30 -2.55
N SER A 73 8.64 -8.42 -3.25
CA SER A 73 9.88 -9.18 -3.15
C SER A 73 11.09 -8.35 -3.57
N ASN A 74 10.97 -7.63 -4.69
CA ASN A 74 12.04 -6.76 -5.20
C ASN A 74 12.28 -5.56 -4.29
N ALA A 75 11.26 -5.10 -3.59
CA ALA A 75 11.34 -3.93 -2.71
C ALA A 75 11.91 -4.24 -1.33
N GLY A 76 12.16 -5.51 -1.02
CA GLY A 76 12.73 -5.90 0.26
C GLY A 76 11.71 -5.99 1.40
N VAL A 77 10.47 -6.37 1.11
CA VAL A 77 9.49 -6.68 2.15
C VAL A 77 9.90 -7.98 2.82
N ILE A 78 10.05 -7.97 4.14
CA ILE A 78 10.66 -9.07 4.90
C ILE A 78 9.70 -9.83 5.80
N ASP A 79 8.41 -9.46 5.80
CA ASP A 79 7.40 -10.19 6.56
C ASP A 79 6.18 -10.44 5.68
N HIS A 80 5.19 -11.11 6.25
CA HIS A 80 3.89 -11.30 5.60
C HIS A 80 3.10 -10.01 5.71
N PRO A 81 2.75 -9.37 4.57
CA PRO A 81 1.95 -8.15 4.64
C PRO A 81 0.57 -8.43 5.23
N GLU A 82 0.12 -7.53 6.09
CA GLU A 82 -1.26 -7.50 6.55
C GLU A 82 -2.02 -6.55 5.64
N ILE A 83 -3.09 -7.05 5.03
CA ILE A 83 -3.85 -6.30 4.03
C ILE A 83 -5.29 -6.16 4.51
N TYR A 84 -5.79 -4.92 4.53
CA TYR A 84 -7.15 -4.60 4.95
C TYR A 84 -7.86 -3.85 3.85
N PHE A 85 -9.05 -4.33 3.50
CA PHE A 85 -9.94 -3.64 2.56
C PHE A 85 -10.97 -2.89 3.40
N LEU A 86 -10.99 -1.57 3.23
CA LEU A 86 -11.74 -0.69 4.13
C LEU A 86 -12.71 0.18 3.37
N GLU A 87 -13.87 0.44 3.99
CA GLU A 87 -14.81 1.42 3.51
C GLU A 87 -14.98 2.49 4.59
N GLU A 88 -15.24 3.71 4.18
CA GLU A 88 -15.35 4.82 5.09
C GLU A 88 -16.75 4.85 5.72
N HIS A 89 -16.80 4.92 7.06
CA HIS A 89 -18.04 5.19 7.76
C HIS A 89 -18.32 6.68 7.88
N ALA A 90 -17.27 7.42 8.20
CA ALA A 90 -17.40 8.85 8.39
C ALA A 90 -16.05 9.53 8.29
N VAL A 91 -16.06 10.78 7.85
CA VAL A 91 -14.90 11.66 7.87
C VAL A 91 -15.37 13.02 8.36
N GLY A 92 -14.52 13.72 9.08
CA GLY A 92 -14.89 15.02 9.63
C GLY A 92 -13.69 15.78 10.15
N THR A 93 -13.98 16.98 10.66
CA THR A 93 -12.98 17.82 11.32
C THR A 93 -13.48 18.16 12.72
N VAL A 94 -12.54 18.49 13.61
CA VAL A 94 -12.86 18.91 14.98
C VAL A 94 -12.48 20.35 15.20
#